data_75863f5c4c539a36eec7c43ba292a197
#
_entry.id   75863f5c4c539a36eec7c43ba292a197
#
_cell.length_a   1.000
_cell.length_b   1.000
_cell.length_c   1.000
_cell.angle_alpha   90.00
_cell.angle_beta   90.00
_cell.angle_gamma   90.00
#
_symmetry.space_group_name_H-M   'P 1'
#
loop_
_entity.id
_entity.type
_entity.pdbx_description
1 polymer ?
#
loop_
_entity_poly.entity_id
_entity_poly.type
_entity_poly.pdbx_seq_one_letter_code
_entity_poly.pdbx_strand_id
1 'polypeptide(L)'
;MTRMDSIPFTQAKAKLSEMVDRVEREHARLAVTRHGRTAAVLINEDDLEALEETVAILHDEELTRSIRRSRKQAAEGKRSPLERR
;
A
#
# COMPACT_ATOMS: atom_id res chain seq x y z
N MET A 1 -5.72 14.25 -5.75
CA MET A 1 -5.20 13.91 -4.59
C MET A 1 -6.08 13.07 -3.77
N THR A 2 -5.56 12.09 -3.17
CA THR A 2 -6.33 11.17 -2.41
C THR A 2 -6.54 11.66 -1.01
N ARG A 3 -7.79 11.63 -0.52
CA ARG A 3 -8.01 12.03 0.77
C ARG A 3 -7.80 10.89 1.66
N MET A 4 -7.30 11.03 2.81
CA MET A 4 -7.12 9.99 3.76
C MET A 4 -7.70 10.39 5.09
N ASP A 5 -8.71 9.69 5.53
CA ASP A 5 -9.31 9.93 6.81
C ASP A 5 -8.67 9.01 7.83
N SER A 6 -8.70 9.38 9.07
CA SER A 6 -8.15 8.55 10.13
C SER A 6 -9.24 8.00 11.00
N ILE A 7 -9.06 6.81 11.50
CA ILE A 7 -10.04 6.21 12.36
C ILE A 7 -9.31 5.36 13.40
N PRO A 8 -9.70 5.45 14.66
CA PRO A 8 -9.01 4.68 15.70
C PRO A 8 -9.23 3.18 15.50
N PHE A 9 -8.25 2.41 15.88
CA PHE A 9 -8.28 0.98 15.71
C PHE A 9 -9.54 0.34 16.28
N THR A 10 -9.95 0.74 17.47
CA THR A 10 -11.11 0.13 18.08
C THR A 10 -12.37 0.40 17.26
N GLN A 11 -12.45 1.57 16.67
CA GLN A 11 -13.58 1.89 15.87
C GLN A 11 -13.49 1.16 14.54
N ALA A 12 -12.29 1.01 14.01
CA ALA A 12 -12.09 0.31 12.77
C ALA A 12 -12.55 -1.15 12.92
N LYS A 13 -12.25 -1.75 14.07
CA LYS A 13 -12.66 -3.11 14.29
C LYS A 13 -14.17 -3.21 14.27
N ALA A 14 -14.83 -2.30 14.89
CA ALA A 14 -16.27 -2.35 14.99
C ALA A 14 -16.97 -2.07 13.68
N LYS A 15 -16.36 -1.26 12.83
CA LYS A 15 -16.98 -0.90 11.57
C LYS A 15 -16.24 -1.32 10.35
N LEU A 16 -15.51 -2.39 10.45
CA LEU A 16 -14.67 -2.81 9.33
C LEU A 16 -15.45 -3.04 8.06
N SER A 17 -16.60 -3.63 8.15
CA SER A 17 -17.38 -3.92 6.97
C SER A 17 -17.75 -2.63 6.23
N GLU A 18 -18.16 -1.61 6.96
CA GLU A 18 -18.53 -0.36 6.35
C GLU A 18 -17.30 0.31 5.76
N MET A 19 -16.17 0.17 6.43
CA MET A 19 -14.96 0.80 5.96
C MET A 19 -14.50 0.18 4.66
N VAL A 20 -14.59 -1.13 4.55
CA VAL A 20 -14.18 -1.81 3.34
C VAL A 20 -15.11 -1.41 2.19
N ASP A 21 -16.42 -1.32 2.46
CA ASP A 21 -17.35 -0.89 1.45
C ASP A 21 -17.01 0.50 0.94
N ARG A 22 -16.68 1.38 1.84
CA ARG A 22 -16.37 2.73 1.46
C ARG A 22 -15.11 2.80 0.63
N VAL A 23 -14.10 2.05 1.03
CA VAL A 23 -12.84 2.04 0.30
C VAL A 23 -13.08 1.47 -1.10
N GLU A 24 -13.90 0.44 -1.23
CA GLU A 24 -14.17 -0.13 -2.52
C GLU A 24 -14.96 0.79 -3.42
N ARG A 25 -15.97 1.41 -2.89
CA ARG A 25 -16.78 2.28 -3.71
C ARG A 25 -16.20 3.63 -3.99
N GLU A 26 -15.59 4.22 -3.02
CA GLU A 26 -15.11 5.58 -3.18
C GLU A 26 -13.63 5.71 -3.43
N HIS A 27 -12.93 4.62 -3.47
CA HIS A 27 -11.48 4.62 -3.65
C HIS A 27 -10.82 5.50 -2.59
N ALA A 28 -11.41 5.51 -1.40
CA ALA A 28 -10.86 6.30 -0.32
C ALA A 28 -9.75 5.51 0.36
N ARG A 29 -8.89 6.18 1.08
CA ARG A 29 -7.88 5.52 1.87
C ARG A 29 -8.18 5.86 3.30
N LEU A 30 -8.16 4.87 4.17
CA LEU A 30 -8.48 5.09 5.56
C LEU A 30 -7.30 4.68 6.42
N ALA A 31 -6.80 5.61 7.20
CA ALA A 31 -5.67 5.32 8.08
C ALA A 31 -6.21 4.81 9.40
N VAL A 32 -5.73 3.68 9.86
CA VAL A 32 -6.16 3.11 11.11
C VAL A 32 -5.11 3.46 12.13
N THR A 33 -5.50 4.15 13.19
CA THR A 33 -4.53 4.62 14.16
C THR A 33 -4.59 3.79 15.45
N ARG A 34 -3.46 3.72 16.12
CA ARG A 34 -3.36 3.01 17.35
C ARG A 34 -2.36 3.75 18.18
N HIS A 35 -2.69 4.02 19.42
CA HIS A 35 -1.80 4.74 20.32
C HIS A 35 -1.30 6.03 19.69
N GLY A 36 -2.20 6.73 19.04
CA GLY A 36 -1.84 8.03 18.49
C GLY A 36 -1.04 8.04 17.20
N ARG A 37 -0.82 6.89 16.59
CA ARG A 37 -0.08 6.89 15.36
C ARG A 37 -0.73 5.98 14.34
N THR A 38 -0.46 6.18 13.09
CA THR A 38 -1.02 5.35 12.03
C THR A 38 -0.35 3.99 12.04
N ALA A 39 -1.14 2.97 12.22
CA ALA A 39 -0.62 1.63 12.25
C ALA A 39 -0.86 0.89 10.94
N ALA A 40 -1.88 1.26 10.21
CA ALA A 40 -2.20 0.58 8.97
C ALA A 40 -3.04 1.48 8.09
N VAL A 41 -3.16 1.14 6.83
CA VAL A 41 -3.97 1.93 5.93
C VAL A 41 -4.81 0.97 5.11
N LEU A 42 -6.09 1.27 4.97
CA LEU A 42 -6.97 0.46 4.19
C LEU A 42 -7.04 1.11 2.84
N ILE A 43 -6.78 0.40 1.80
CA ILE A 43 -6.77 0.96 0.47
C ILE A 43 -7.41 -0.01 -0.52
N ASN A 44 -8.05 0.51 -1.55
CA ASN A 44 -8.70 -0.30 -2.56
C ASN A 44 -7.63 -1.08 -3.33
N GLU A 45 -7.91 -2.33 -3.64
CA GLU A 45 -6.94 -3.16 -4.29
C GLU A 45 -6.50 -2.62 -5.64
N ASP A 46 -7.43 -2.09 -6.42
CA ASP A 46 -7.07 -1.54 -7.73
C ASP A 46 -6.14 -0.34 -7.55
N ASP A 47 -6.40 0.48 -6.54
CA ASP A 47 -5.56 1.65 -6.31
C ASP A 47 -4.16 1.19 -5.89
N LEU A 48 -4.10 0.14 -5.10
CA LEU A 48 -2.81 -0.36 -4.65
C LEU A 48 -2.03 -0.89 -5.83
N GLU A 49 -2.67 -1.62 -6.72
CA GLU A 49 -2.02 -2.14 -7.89
C GLU A 49 -1.51 -1.02 -8.78
N ALA A 50 -2.30 0.01 -8.95
CA ALA A 50 -1.88 1.13 -9.78
C ALA A 50 -0.65 1.81 -9.15
N LEU A 51 -0.66 1.94 -7.84
CA LEU A 51 0.45 2.56 -7.16
C LEU A 51 1.70 1.70 -7.30
N GLU A 52 1.55 0.39 -7.17
CA GLU A 52 2.68 -0.50 -7.29
C GLU A 52 3.25 -0.47 -8.70
N GLU A 53 2.40 -0.36 -9.69
CA GLU A 53 2.87 -0.27 -11.05
C GLU A 53 3.64 1.01 -11.27
N THR A 54 3.17 2.09 -10.71
CA THR A 54 3.86 3.36 -10.85
C THR A 54 5.23 3.30 -10.21
N VAL A 55 5.31 2.70 -9.04
CA VAL A 55 6.57 2.59 -8.34
C VAL A 55 7.51 1.68 -9.12
N ALA A 56 7.00 0.62 -9.69
CA ALA A 56 7.82 -0.30 -10.45
C ALA A 56 8.40 0.40 -11.68
N ILE A 57 7.61 1.22 -12.34
CA ILE A 57 8.10 1.93 -13.50
C ILE A 57 9.20 2.89 -13.12
N LEU A 58 9.03 3.60 -12.01
CA LEU A 58 10.05 4.53 -11.57
C LEU A 58 11.32 3.79 -11.18
N HIS A 59 11.16 2.65 -10.56
CA HIS A 59 12.32 1.88 -10.17
C HIS A 59 13.07 1.37 -11.38
N ASP A 60 12.36 1.00 -12.41
CA ASP A 60 13.00 0.51 -13.60
C ASP A 60 13.83 1.61 -14.23
N GLU A 61 13.34 2.81 -14.24
CA GLU A 61 14.08 3.89 -14.79
C GLU A 61 15.34 4.13 -14.00
N GLU A 62 15.26 4.07 -12.72
CA GLU A 62 16.42 4.26 -11.92
C GLU A 62 17.39 3.15 -12.08
N LEU A 63 16.91 1.93 -12.11
CA LEU A 63 17.79 0.81 -12.25
C LEU A 63 18.49 0.83 -13.57
N THR A 64 17.83 1.26 -14.58
CA THR A 64 18.40 1.28 -15.88
C THR A 64 19.65 2.09 -15.84
N ARG A 65 19.66 3.12 -15.04
CA ARG A 65 20.79 3.85 -14.98
C ARG A 65 21.80 3.32 -14.09
N SER A 66 21.54 2.91 -12.99
CA SER A 66 22.55 2.47 -12.13
C SER A 66 22.73 1.10 -12.09
N ILE A 67 22.11 0.55 -12.70
CA ILE A 67 22.23 -0.71 -12.63
C ILE A 67 22.48 -1.91 -12.94
N ARG A 68 22.78 -2.16 -13.60
CA ARG A 68 23.14 -3.32 -13.87
C ARG A 68 23.75 -3.96 -12.75
N ARG A 69 24.53 -3.41 -12.01
CA ARG A 69 25.17 -4.03 -10.97
C ARG A 69 24.32 -4.48 -9.90
N SER A 70 23.32 -3.87 -9.61
CA SER A 70 22.55 -4.28 -8.55
C SER A 70 21.49 -5.21 -8.96
N ARG A 71 21.36 -5.46 -10.19
CA ARG A 71 20.36 -6.28 -10.62
C ARG A 71 20.34 -7.60 -9.98
N LYS A 72 21.41 -8.18 -9.66
CA LYS A 72 21.44 -9.37 -9.04
C LYS A 72 20.84 -9.27 -7.70
N GLN A 73 21.10 -8.31 -6.92
CA GLN A 73 20.55 -8.18 -5.65
C GLN A 73 19.09 -7.98 -5.72
N ALA A 74 18.66 -7.22 -6.63
CA ALA A 74 17.27 -6.96 -6.77
C ALA A 74 16.55 -8.26 -7.04
N ALA A 75 17.11 -9.06 -7.82
CA ALA A 75 16.46 -10.29 -8.16
C ALA A 75 16.31 -11.17 -6.96
N GLU A 76 17.21 -11.15 -6.16
CA GLU A 76 17.14 -11.91 -5.03
C GLU A 76 16.36 -11.37 -3.94
N GLY A 77 16.46 -10.23 -3.69
CA GLY A 77 15.74 -9.72 -2.63
C GLY A 77 14.33 -9.64 -2.78
N LYS A 78 13.83 -9.82 -3.83
CA LYS A 78 12.64 -9.62 -3.95
C LYS A 78 11.65 -10.38 -3.52
N ARG A 79 11.44 -11.01 -3.10
CA ARG A 79 10.55 -11.75 -2.83
C ARG A 79 9.66 -11.30 -1.87
N SER A 80 8.80 -11.07 -1.93
CA SER A 80 7.97 -10.61 -1.09
C SER A 80 7.22 -11.51 -0.33
N PRO A 81 7.34 -11.47 0.75
CA PRO A 81 6.73 -12.34 1.61
C PRO A 81 5.34 -12.16 1.74
N LEU A 82 4.87 -11.16 1.33
CA LEU A 82 3.63 -10.95 1.52
C LEU A 82 2.79 -11.78 0.88
N GLU A 83 3.23 -12.31 0.11
CA GLU A 83 2.41 -13.04 -0.58
C GLU A 83 1.99 -14.08 0.16
N ARG A 84 2.18 -14.17 0.90
CA ARG A 84 1.83 -15.06 1.57
C ARG A 84 1.02 -14.92 2.33
N ARG A 85 0.39 -14.94 2.40
CA ARG A 85 -0.42 -14.77 3.10
C ARG A 85 -1.09 -15.28 3.03
#